data_6bae98c55479dcf96e5ec39780af1132
#
_entry.id   6bae98c55479dcf96e5ec39780af1132
#
_cell.length_a   1.000
_cell.length_b   1.000
_cell.length_c   1.000
_cell.angle_alpha   90.00
_cell.angle_beta   90.00
_cell.angle_gamma   90.00
#
_symmetry.space_group_name_H-M   'P 1'
#
loop_
_entity.id
_entity.type
_entity.pdbx_description
1 polymer ?
#
loop_
_entity_poly.entity_id
_entity_poly.type
_entity_poly.pdbx_seq_one_letter_code
_entity_poly.pdbx_strand_id
1 'polypeptide(L)'
;MLKNNFQSTPQNLDLFPISDKPVALSFTGDQISSDGGLLLLREVESQLGLIDRISSCVTDDRDQRYIDHTIKEMLTQRVFQIAAGYEDCNDCDDLRDDMVFKMCAGRLPQSGQELASQPTMSRLENSVDSKDLYRMGVEFLDTFIDSYDREPKVIILDCDDTNNDTYGQQELSLFNNYYHEYCYMPLHIYEGLSGNLITTILKPGRRNKQSDVASLLKKLIGRLREEWANTMIIVRGDGHFASADFMQWCDGEYKTSFITGLSGNSKLHKLADVTIKSAEREFKQYSKPVKRYHSFWYQAGSWAKPQKVVVKVEVSDMGSNIRYIVTDLVHFRTRDLYEKGYCARGAMELRIKEHKLYLKSDRSSCNSFKANQFRLFLHSMAYVLLHTLQKEALRGTEFANATFKTIQNKIIKTAAWVKELKTKIKIELPRCCPTKTIQSNCLEMFSIMRI
;
A
#
# COMPACT_ATOMS: atom_id res chain seq x y z
N MET A 1 30.87 -27.50 28.92
CA MET A 1 29.49 -27.07 29.19
C MET A 1 29.50 -26.20 30.44
N LEU A 2 29.55 -24.87 30.27
CA LEU A 2 29.41 -23.93 31.39
C LEU A 2 27.89 -23.72 31.60
N LYS A 3 27.38 -24.18 32.71
CA LYS A 3 26.04 -23.85 33.18
C LYS A 3 26.05 -22.40 33.68
N ASN A 4 25.54 -21.48 32.88
CA ASN A 4 25.29 -20.11 33.33
C ASN A 4 24.09 -20.11 34.27
N ASN A 5 24.30 -20.13 35.55
CA ASN A 5 23.32 -19.72 36.55
C ASN A 5 23.31 -18.21 36.63
N PHE A 6 22.53 -17.54 35.77
CA PHE A 6 22.21 -16.14 36.00
C PHE A 6 21.15 -16.04 37.08
N GLN A 7 21.57 -15.81 38.32
CA GLN A 7 20.66 -15.27 39.33
C GLN A 7 20.42 -13.81 39.01
N SER A 8 19.15 -13.47 38.84
CA SER A 8 18.67 -12.11 38.49
C SER A 8 18.75 -11.18 39.70
N THR A 9 19.91 -10.67 40.00
CA THR A 9 20.06 -9.41 40.75
C THR A 9 20.33 -8.32 39.75
N PRO A 10 19.73 -7.10 39.83
CA PRO A 10 20.05 -6.00 38.94
C PRO A 10 21.51 -5.59 39.17
N GLN A 11 22.40 -6.17 38.39
CA GLN A 11 23.82 -5.78 38.40
C GLN A 11 23.95 -4.48 37.62
N ASN A 12 24.46 -3.45 38.28
CA ASN A 12 25.00 -2.30 37.61
C ASN A 12 26.20 -2.77 36.75
N LEU A 13 26.12 -2.51 35.45
CA LEU A 13 27.22 -2.77 34.54
C LEU A 13 28.03 -1.48 34.41
N ASP A 14 29.30 -1.51 34.82
CA ASP A 14 30.20 -0.39 34.68
C ASP A 14 30.72 -0.32 33.25
N LEU A 15 30.50 0.83 32.61
CA LEU A 15 31.01 1.12 31.27
C LEU A 15 32.24 2.04 31.36
N PHE A 16 32.90 2.24 30.22
CA PHE A 16 34.04 3.17 30.16
C PHE A 16 33.62 4.57 30.63
N PRO A 17 34.42 5.23 31.47
CA PRO A 17 34.12 6.56 31.99
C PRO A 17 34.11 7.60 30.86
N ILE A 18 33.28 8.65 31.04
CA ILE A 18 33.23 9.81 30.15
C ILE A 18 33.68 11.03 30.92
N SER A 19 34.74 11.70 30.45
CA SER A 19 35.30 12.87 31.15
C SER A 19 35.56 12.61 32.64
N ASP A 20 36.20 11.48 32.94
CA ASP A 20 36.55 10.99 34.29
C ASP A 20 35.35 10.66 35.19
N LYS A 21 34.13 10.63 34.65
CA LYS A 21 32.91 10.22 35.38
C LYS A 21 32.62 8.74 35.12
N PRO A 22 32.50 7.93 36.18
CA PRO A 22 32.05 6.56 36.03
C PRO A 22 30.65 6.50 35.34
N VAL A 23 30.47 5.52 34.44
CA VAL A 23 29.19 5.28 33.76
C VAL A 23 28.67 3.92 34.17
N ALA A 24 27.52 3.90 34.84
CA ALA A 24 26.83 2.67 35.24
C ALA A 24 25.54 2.51 34.45
N LEU A 25 25.28 1.30 33.94
CA LEU A 25 24.06 0.92 33.24
C LEU A 25 23.28 -0.09 34.06
N SER A 26 21.98 0.11 34.19
CA SER A 26 21.08 -0.83 34.87
C SER A 26 19.73 -0.94 34.15
N PHE A 27 19.03 -2.04 34.37
CA PHE A 27 17.66 -2.27 33.83
C PHE A 27 16.57 -1.96 34.89
N THR A 28 16.76 -0.87 35.65
CA THR A 28 15.86 -0.44 36.72
C THR A 28 14.96 0.74 36.35
N GLY A 29 14.97 1.15 35.05
CA GLY A 29 14.12 2.23 34.56
C GLY A 29 12.64 1.82 34.51
N ASP A 30 11.76 2.84 34.47
CA ASP A 30 10.33 2.63 34.23
C ASP A 30 10.08 2.03 32.83
N GLN A 31 8.92 1.40 32.68
CA GLN A 31 8.49 0.89 31.38
C GLN A 31 8.24 2.04 30.41
N ILE A 32 8.89 2.01 29.27
CA ILE A 32 8.74 2.94 28.15
C ILE A 32 8.51 2.16 26.86
N SER A 33 7.67 2.72 25.97
CA SER A 33 7.54 2.23 24.60
C SER A 33 8.42 3.06 23.66
N SER A 34 8.97 2.44 22.63
CA SER A 34 9.68 3.14 21.56
C SER A 34 8.74 3.72 20.49
N ASP A 35 7.45 3.39 20.54
CA ASP A 35 6.50 3.55 19.44
C ASP A 35 5.32 4.50 19.79
N GLY A 36 5.57 5.51 20.63
CA GLY A 36 4.53 6.46 21.09
C GLY A 36 3.78 7.17 19.98
N GLY A 37 4.39 7.35 18.80
CA GLY A 37 3.73 7.95 17.63
C GLY A 37 2.62 7.08 17.03
N LEU A 38 2.50 5.79 17.40
CA LEU A 38 1.36 4.95 17.04
C LEU A 38 0.02 5.50 17.54
N LEU A 39 0.04 6.31 18.60
CA LEU A 39 -1.17 6.97 19.09
C LEU A 39 -1.79 7.92 18.05
N LEU A 40 -0.98 8.50 17.14
CA LEU A 40 -1.50 9.27 16.01
C LEU A 40 -2.24 8.37 15.01
N LEU A 41 -1.71 7.18 14.73
CA LEU A 41 -2.42 6.20 13.88
C LEU A 41 -3.69 5.68 14.55
N ARG A 42 -3.70 5.53 15.87
CA ARG A 42 -4.90 5.19 16.62
C ARG A 42 -6.00 6.24 16.45
N GLU A 43 -5.64 7.53 16.44
CA GLU A 43 -6.61 8.60 16.15
C GLU A 43 -7.12 8.53 14.69
N VAL A 44 -6.24 8.26 13.73
CA VAL A 44 -6.65 8.02 12.33
C VAL A 44 -7.64 6.85 12.25
N GLU A 45 -7.32 5.70 12.86
CA GLU A 45 -8.20 4.53 12.86
C GLU A 45 -9.54 4.82 13.54
N SER A 46 -9.54 5.58 14.63
CA SER A 46 -10.79 5.94 15.33
C SER A 46 -11.77 6.76 14.47
N GLN A 47 -11.26 7.44 13.45
CA GLN A 47 -12.07 8.21 12.49
C GLN A 47 -12.45 7.36 11.26
N LEU A 48 -11.54 6.55 10.77
CA LEU A 48 -11.78 5.70 9.59
C LEU A 48 -12.66 4.48 9.91
N GLY A 49 -12.48 3.87 11.08
CA GLY A 49 -13.12 2.62 11.45
C GLY A 49 -12.75 1.45 10.54
N LEU A 50 -11.61 1.53 9.84
CA LEU A 50 -11.20 0.52 8.86
C LEU A 50 -11.04 -0.87 9.48
N ILE A 51 -10.38 -0.95 10.65
CA ILE A 51 -10.15 -2.24 11.33
C ILE A 51 -11.48 -2.82 11.84
N ASP A 52 -12.40 -1.99 12.33
CA ASP A 52 -13.74 -2.44 12.72
C ASP A 52 -14.48 -3.07 11.55
N ARG A 53 -14.51 -2.39 10.43
CA ARG A 53 -15.17 -2.82 9.20
C ARG A 53 -14.56 -4.13 8.69
N ILE A 54 -13.26 -4.21 8.57
CA ILE A 54 -12.55 -5.42 8.12
C ILE A 54 -12.69 -6.57 9.13
N SER A 55 -12.69 -6.30 10.44
CA SER A 55 -12.88 -7.35 11.45
C SER A 55 -14.25 -8.02 11.36
N SER A 56 -15.29 -7.26 10.99
CA SER A 56 -16.64 -7.80 10.78
C SER A 56 -16.75 -8.70 9.53
N CYS A 57 -15.79 -8.63 8.62
CA CYS A 57 -15.70 -9.50 7.45
C CYS A 57 -15.17 -10.90 7.78
N VAL A 58 -14.45 -11.05 8.89
CA VAL A 58 -13.81 -12.32 9.27
C VAL A 58 -14.76 -13.15 10.12
N THR A 59 -15.05 -14.36 9.66
CA THR A 59 -15.87 -15.32 10.42
C THR A 59 -15.07 -15.84 11.60
N ASP A 60 -15.64 -15.77 12.81
CA ASP A 60 -15.01 -16.28 14.04
C ASP A 60 -15.76 -17.52 14.53
N ASP A 61 -15.28 -18.70 14.15
CA ASP A 61 -15.83 -19.98 14.54
C ASP A 61 -15.37 -20.48 15.93
N ARG A 62 -14.59 -19.67 16.65
CA ARG A 62 -14.08 -20.02 17.98
C ARG A 62 -15.20 -19.95 19.02
N ASP A 63 -15.11 -20.79 20.04
CA ASP A 63 -16.05 -20.72 21.18
C ASP A 63 -15.83 -19.41 21.96
N GLN A 64 -16.82 -18.54 21.92
CA GLN A 64 -16.76 -17.19 22.50
C GLN A 64 -16.46 -17.17 24.01
N ARG A 65 -16.71 -18.29 24.71
CA ARG A 65 -16.43 -18.42 26.14
C ARG A 65 -14.93 -18.52 26.48
N TYR A 66 -14.11 -18.87 25.48
CA TYR A 66 -12.67 -19.10 25.64
C TYR A 66 -11.80 -18.19 24.76
N ILE A 67 -12.37 -17.04 24.35
CA ILE A 67 -11.65 -16.06 23.56
C ILE A 67 -10.93 -15.07 24.47
N ASP A 68 -9.60 -15.10 24.49
CA ASP A 68 -8.75 -14.08 25.14
C ASP A 68 -8.52 -12.86 24.25
N HIS A 69 -8.53 -13.06 22.93
CA HIS A 69 -8.26 -12.02 21.92
C HIS A 69 -9.34 -12.07 20.84
N THR A 70 -10.06 -10.97 20.67
CA THR A 70 -11.04 -10.82 19.59
C THR A 70 -10.35 -10.66 18.23
N ILE A 71 -11.08 -10.93 17.13
CA ILE A 71 -10.56 -10.68 15.77
C ILE A 71 -10.10 -9.24 15.63
N LYS A 72 -10.90 -8.27 16.11
CA LYS A 72 -10.55 -6.85 16.07
C LYS A 72 -9.24 -6.53 16.78
N GLU A 73 -9.05 -7.02 17.99
CA GLU A 73 -7.81 -6.81 18.75
C GLU A 73 -6.59 -7.38 18.02
N MET A 74 -6.71 -8.61 17.48
CA MET A 74 -5.62 -9.24 16.73
C MET A 74 -5.30 -8.50 15.42
N LEU A 75 -6.32 -8.05 14.68
CA LEU A 75 -6.12 -7.21 13.50
C LEU A 75 -5.44 -5.90 13.86
N THR A 76 -5.92 -5.23 14.92
CA THR A 76 -5.31 -3.97 15.39
C THR A 76 -3.84 -4.19 15.74
N GLN A 77 -3.54 -5.18 16.57
CA GLN A 77 -2.16 -5.51 16.93
C GLN A 77 -1.30 -5.66 15.68
N ARG A 78 -1.73 -6.51 14.73
CA ARG A 78 -0.93 -6.87 13.57
C ARG A 78 -0.73 -5.71 12.60
N VAL A 79 -1.79 -4.93 12.33
CA VAL A 79 -1.74 -3.77 11.44
C VAL A 79 -0.84 -2.67 12.01
N PHE A 80 -0.92 -2.40 13.32
CA PHE A 80 -0.08 -1.40 13.97
C PHE A 80 1.38 -1.83 14.06
N GLN A 81 1.66 -3.12 14.25
CA GLN A 81 3.01 -3.67 14.17
C GLN A 81 3.61 -3.44 12.78
N ILE A 82 2.89 -3.81 11.71
CA ILE A 82 3.32 -3.58 10.32
C ILE A 82 3.56 -2.09 10.08
N ALA A 83 2.64 -1.22 10.50
CA ALA A 83 2.78 0.22 10.35
C ALA A 83 4.00 0.80 11.09
N ALA A 84 4.38 0.22 12.21
CA ALA A 84 5.57 0.59 12.97
C ALA A 84 6.88 -0.03 12.42
N GLY A 85 6.78 -0.93 11.42
CA GLY A 85 7.93 -1.58 10.78
C GLY A 85 8.32 -2.92 11.39
N TYR A 86 7.41 -3.56 12.11
CA TYR A 86 7.53 -4.93 12.63
C TYR A 86 6.65 -5.85 11.77
N GLU A 87 7.17 -6.24 10.63
CA GLU A 87 6.42 -7.03 9.64
C GLU A 87 6.41 -8.52 9.92
N ASP A 88 7.32 -9.02 10.76
CA ASP A 88 7.37 -10.45 11.10
C ASP A 88 6.29 -10.81 12.13
N CYS A 89 5.70 -11.98 11.99
CA CYS A 89 4.74 -12.47 12.97
C CYS A 89 5.43 -12.81 14.32
N ASN A 90 6.73 -13.10 14.32
CA ASN A 90 7.51 -13.35 15.53
C ASN A 90 7.59 -12.12 16.44
N ASP A 91 7.55 -10.91 15.87
CA ASP A 91 7.54 -9.66 16.63
C ASP A 91 6.34 -9.57 17.61
N CYS A 92 5.29 -10.38 17.38
CA CYS A 92 4.13 -10.42 18.28
C CYS A 92 4.51 -10.84 19.70
N ASP A 93 5.46 -11.75 19.87
CA ASP A 93 5.86 -12.24 21.19
C ASP A 93 6.67 -11.18 21.96
N ASP A 94 7.49 -10.40 21.25
CA ASP A 94 8.30 -9.34 21.85
C ASP A 94 7.47 -8.08 22.19
N LEU A 95 6.39 -7.83 21.45
CA LEU A 95 5.58 -6.61 21.57
C LEU A 95 4.27 -6.79 22.34
N ARG A 96 3.94 -8.01 22.77
CA ARG A 96 2.64 -8.30 23.41
C ARG A 96 2.40 -7.58 24.71
N ASP A 97 3.46 -7.18 25.42
CA ASP A 97 3.41 -6.43 26.69
C ASP A 97 3.69 -4.92 26.50
N ASP A 98 4.03 -4.47 25.30
CA ASP A 98 4.27 -3.05 25.05
C ASP A 98 3.00 -2.23 25.33
N MET A 99 3.15 -1.22 26.15
CA MET A 99 2.02 -0.40 26.65
C MET A 99 1.32 0.37 25.54
N VAL A 100 2.04 0.85 24.53
CA VAL A 100 1.44 1.62 23.42
C VAL A 100 0.68 0.68 22.49
N PHE A 101 1.22 -0.50 22.16
CA PHE A 101 0.49 -1.49 21.39
C PHE A 101 -0.77 -1.99 22.11
N LYS A 102 -0.70 -2.22 23.43
CA LYS A 102 -1.89 -2.56 24.24
C LYS A 102 -2.95 -1.46 24.14
N MET A 103 -2.56 -0.20 24.28
CA MET A 103 -3.48 0.95 24.15
C MET A 103 -4.08 1.05 22.73
N CYS A 104 -3.31 0.79 21.70
CA CYS A 104 -3.82 0.77 20.33
C CYS A 104 -4.89 -0.31 20.15
N ALA A 105 -4.72 -1.48 20.77
CA ALA A 105 -5.69 -2.56 20.76
C ALA A 105 -6.85 -2.38 21.76
N GLY A 106 -6.93 -1.23 22.43
CA GLY A 106 -8.01 -0.93 23.40
C GLY A 106 -7.84 -1.53 24.78
N ARG A 107 -6.66 -2.06 25.11
CA ARG A 107 -6.34 -2.63 26.43
C ARG A 107 -5.66 -1.61 27.34
N LEU A 108 -5.85 -1.78 28.65
CA LEU A 108 -5.14 -0.98 29.64
C LEU A 108 -3.64 -1.25 29.57
N PRO A 109 -2.78 -0.22 29.64
CA PRO A 109 -1.35 -0.38 29.36
C PRO A 109 -0.62 -1.22 30.40
N GLN A 110 -0.92 -1.08 31.71
CA GLN A 110 -0.24 -1.78 32.78
C GLN A 110 -1.06 -2.95 33.34
N SER A 111 -2.34 -2.74 33.64
CA SER A 111 -3.22 -3.75 34.26
C SER A 111 -3.93 -4.66 33.24
N GLY A 112 -3.97 -4.27 31.95
CA GLY A 112 -4.60 -5.06 30.90
C GLY A 112 -3.78 -6.31 30.56
N GLN A 113 -4.49 -7.34 30.10
CA GLN A 113 -3.85 -8.59 29.62
C GLN A 113 -2.88 -8.32 28.47
N GLU A 114 -1.92 -9.22 28.29
CA GLU A 114 -1.01 -9.25 27.15
C GLU A 114 -1.78 -9.33 25.81
N LEU A 115 -1.17 -8.90 24.74
CA LEU A 115 -1.68 -9.07 23.38
C LEU A 115 -1.45 -10.50 22.87
N ALA A 116 -1.98 -10.82 21.69
CA ALA A 116 -1.87 -12.15 21.10
C ALA A 116 -0.41 -12.53 20.80
N SER A 117 -0.06 -13.78 21.15
CA SER A 117 1.23 -14.37 20.84
C SER A 117 1.35 -14.74 19.35
N GLN A 118 2.59 -14.97 18.88
CA GLN A 118 2.88 -15.42 17.52
C GLN A 118 2.05 -16.64 17.08
N PRO A 119 1.93 -17.74 17.87
CA PRO A 119 1.09 -18.86 17.47
C PRO A 119 -0.39 -18.51 17.33
N THR A 120 -0.90 -17.59 18.14
CA THR A 120 -2.29 -17.12 18.05
C THR A 120 -2.50 -16.31 16.78
N MET A 121 -1.56 -15.43 16.48
CA MET A 121 -1.59 -14.63 15.25
C MET A 121 -1.45 -15.50 14.00
N SER A 122 -0.58 -16.49 14.02
CA SER A 122 -0.44 -17.45 12.91
C SER A 122 -1.73 -18.24 12.67
N ARG A 123 -2.46 -18.63 13.73
CA ARG A 123 -3.77 -19.26 13.60
C ARG A 123 -4.78 -18.34 12.94
N LEU A 124 -4.82 -17.06 13.31
CA LEU A 124 -5.67 -16.07 12.64
C LEU A 124 -5.33 -15.96 11.15
N GLU A 125 -4.05 -15.78 10.80
CA GLU A 125 -3.64 -15.65 9.40
C GLU A 125 -4.04 -16.85 8.54
N ASN A 126 -4.18 -18.04 9.13
CA ASN A 126 -4.56 -19.28 8.44
C ASN A 126 -6.05 -19.66 8.59
N SER A 127 -6.85 -18.92 9.35
CA SER A 127 -8.27 -19.23 9.57
C SER A 127 -9.22 -18.69 8.51
N VAL A 128 -8.81 -17.64 7.77
CA VAL A 128 -9.67 -16.94 6.80
C VAL A 128 -10.04 -17.79 5.59
N ASP A 129 -11.28 -17.71 5.19
CA ASP A 129 -11.78 -18.38 3.99
C ASP A 129 -11.87 -17.43 2.77
N SER A 130 -12.30 -17.96 1.62
CA SER A 130 -12.42 -17.16 0.39
C SER A 130 -13.58 -16.16 0.44
N LYS A 131 -14.60 -16.39 1.27
CA LYS A 131 -15.75 -15.47 1.44
C LYS A 131 -15.34 -14.31 2.32
N ASP A 132 -14.57 -14.58 3.38
CA ASP A 132 -13.97 -13.54 4.23
C ASP A 132 -13.10 -12.61 3.40
N LEU A 133 -12.18 -13.17 2.61
CA LEU A 133 -11.30 -12.40 1.73
C LEU A 133 -12.06 -11.57 0.69
N TYR A 134 -13.16 -12.13 0.15
CA TYR A 134 -14.00 -11.37 -0.78
C TYR A 134 -14.67 -10.18 -0.08
N ARG A 135 -15.28 -10.40 1.10
CA ARG A 135 -15.89 -9.32 1.90
C ARG A 135 -14.89 -8.24 2.26
N MET A 136 -13.68 -8.63 2.70
CA MET A 136 -12.59 -7.68 2.99
C MET A 136 -12.21 -6.86 1.74
N GLY A 137 -12.12 -7.50 0.57
CA GLY A 137 -11.84 -6.80 -0.69
C GLY A 137 -12.91 -5.79 -1.08
N VAL A 138 -14.18 -6.08 -0.83
CA VAL A 138 -15.31 -5.14 -1.01
C VAL A 138 -15.19 -3.99 0.00
N GLU A 139 -14.88 -4.29 1.25
CA GLU A 139 -14.78 -3.30 2.32
C GLU A 139 -13.64 -2.27 2.09
N PHE A 140 -12.53 -2.70 1.48
CA PHE A 140 -11.49 -1.76 1.02
C PHE A 140 -12.06 -0.77 -0.02
N LEU A 141 -12.85 -1.26 -0.96
CA LEU A 141 -13.49 -0.41 -1.97
C LEU A 141 -14.51 0.55 -1.33
N ASP A 142 -15.33 0.07 -0.40
CA ASP A 142 -16.31 0.88 0.32
C ASP A 142 -15.61 1.95 1.19
N THR A 143 -14.52 1.59 1.88
CA THR A 143 -13.67 2.56 2.60
C THR A 143 -13.09 3.64 1.67
N PHE A 144 -12.69 3.25 0.45
CA PHE A 144 -12.24 4.20 -0.56
C PHE A 144 -13.38 5.14 -0.99
N ILE A 145 -14.58 4.62 -1.23
CA ILE A 145 -15.76 5.42 -1.60
C ILE A 145 -16.08 6.43 -0.49
N ASP A 146 -16.11 5.98 0.76
CA ASP A 146 -16.41 6.80 1.94
C ASP A 146 -15.35 7.88 2.23
N SER A 147 -14.15 7.77 1.64
CA SER A 147 -13.12 8.80 1.73
C SER A 147 -13.45 10.08 0.94
N TYR A 148 -14.59 10.11 0.25
CA TYR A 148 -15.07 11.28 -0.51
C TYR A 148 -16.40 11.79 0.06
N ASP A 149 -16.44 13.04 0.48
CA ASP A 149 -17.65 13.71 0.99
C ASP A 149 -18.76 13.84 -0.07
N ARG A 150 -18.41 13.72 -1.34
CA ARG A 150 -19.32 13.85 -2.49
C ARG A 150 -18.79 13.12 -3.71
N GLU A 151 -19.69 12.79 -4.64
CA GLU A 151 -19.33 12.18 -5.92
C GLU A 151 -18.21 12.96 -6.64
N PRO A 152 -17.03 12.36 -6.89
CA PRO A 152 -15.94 13.01 -7.59
C PRO A 152 -16.26 13.15 -9.09
N LYS A 153 -15.78 14.23 -9.72
CA LYS A 153 -15.97 14.41 -11.17
C LYS A 153 -15.20 13.41 -12.00
N VAL A 154 -14.02 13.03 -11.55
CA VAL A 154 -13.09 12.10 -12.23
C VAL A 154 -12.36 11.30 -11.18
N ILE A 155 -12.16 10.01 -11.41
CA ILE A 155 -11.22 9.14 -10.71
C ILE A 155 -10.36 8.40 -11.73
N ILE A 156 -9.12 8.11 -11.35
CA ILE A 156 -8.18 7.36 -12.16
C ILE A 156 -7.81 6.07 -11.42
N LEU A 157 -8.15 4.94 -12.00
CA LEU A 157 -7.79 3.62 -11.45
C LEU A 157 -6.42 3.23 -11.99
N ASP A 158 -5.37 3.46 -11.22
CA ASP A 158 -4.02 3.02 -11.55
C ASP A 158 -3.85 1.56 -11.17
N CYS A 159 -3.62 0.72 -12.18
CA CYS A 159 -3.47 -0.71 -12.04
C CYS A 159 -2.04 -1.12 -12.37
N ASP A 160 -1.41 -1.89 -11.49
CA ASP A 160 -0.10 -2.45 -11.75
C ASP A 160 0.12 -3.77 -11.01
N ASP A 161 0.89 -4.65 -11.62
CA ASP A 161 1.33 -5.92 -11.05
C ASP A 161 2.76 -5.78 -10.53
N THR A 162 3.06 -6.36 -9.38
CA THR A 162 4.44 -6.48 -8.90
C THR A 162 4.75 -7.93 -8.58
N ASN A 163 6.01 -8.34 -8.57
CA ASN A 163 6.40 -9.68 -8.13
C ASN A 163 6.59 -9.70 -6.61
N ASN A 164 6.18 -10.79 -5.97
CA ASN A 164 6.55 -11.16 -4.61
C ASN A 164 7.23 -12.52 -4.66
N ASP A 165 8.51 -12.55 -4.36
CA ASP A 165 9.31 -13.77 -4.40
C ASP A 165 8.82 -14.76 -3.35
N THR A 166 8.82 -16.04 -3.72
CA THR A 166 8.40 -17.12 -2.84
C THR A 166 9.56 -18.08 -2.60
N TYR A 167 9.69 -18.51 -1.36
CA TYR A 167 10.78 -19.38 -0.92
C TYR A 167 10.21 -20.70 -0.41
N GLY A 168 10.17 -21.71 -1.27
CA GLY A 168 9.66 -23.03 -0.92
C GLY A 168 8.43 -23.47 -1.71
N GLN A 169 7.74 -24.51 -1.24
CA GLN A 169 6.57 -25.10 -1.91
C GLN A 169 5.27 -24.45 -1.43
N GLN A 170 5.12 -23.16 -1.66
CA GLN A 170 3.90 -22.46 -1.32
C GLN A 170 2.81 -22.70 -2.36
N GLU A 171 1.56 -22.77 -1.92
CA GLU A 171 0.41 -22.99 -2.79
C GLU A 171 0.34 -21.91 -3.89
N LEU A 172 0.18 -22.33 -5.16
CA LEU A 172 0.13 -21.45 -6.35
C LEU A 172 1.36 -20.55 -6.55
N SER A 173 2.47 -20.85 -5.90
CA SER A 173 3.77 -20.31 -6.26
C SER A 173 4.17 -20.91 -7.62
N LEU A 174 4.24 -20.10 -8.66
CA LEU A 174 4.51 -20.53 -10.02
C LEU A 174 5.71 -19.79 -10.60
N PHE A 175 6.48 -20.48 -11.45
CA PHE A 175 7.62 -19.89 -12.13
C PHE A 175 7.17 -18.82 -13.13
N ASN A 176 7.73 -17.62 -12.97
CA ASN A 176 7.49 -16.49 -13.85
C ASN A 176 8.68 -16.30 -14.82
N ASN A 177 8.44 -16.48 -16.13
CA ASN A 177 9.49 -16.39 -17.14
C ASN A 177 10.09 -14.98 -17.30
N TYR A 178 9.38 -13.92 -16.88
CA TYR A 178 9.88 -12.55 -16.99
C TYR A 178 10.85 -12.22 -15.87
N TYR A 179 10.54 -12.65 -14.64
CA TYR A 179 11.38 -12.44 -13.47
C TYR A 179 12.41 -13.56 -13.26
N HIS A 180 12.28 -14.69 -13.96
CA HIS A 180 13.11 -15.90 -13.84
C HIS A 180 13.10 -16.50 -12.43
N GLU A 181 11.96 -16.42 -11.71
CA GLU A 181 11.83 -16.91 -10.34
C GLU A 181 10.41 -17.41 -10.02
N TYR A 182 10.29 -18.18 -8.95
CA TYR A 182 8.99 -18.55 -8.37
C TYR A 182 8.46 -17.39 -7.55
N CYS A 183 7.26 -16.93 -7.85
CA CYS A 183 6.69 -15.76 -7.20
C CYS A 183 5.17 -15.78 -7.18
N TYR A 184 4.59 -14.83 -6.46
CA TYR A 184 3.23 -14.33 -6.67
C TYR A 184 3.27 -13.01 -7.44
N MET A 185 2.15 -12.65 -8.04
CA MET A 185 1.99 -11.41 -8.82
C MET A 185 0.81 -10.59 -8.27
N PRO A 186 0.95 -9.96 -7.09
CA PRO A 186 -0.12 -9.12 -6.56
C PRO A 186 -0.44 -7.97 -7.52
N LEU A 187 -1.73 -7.79 -7.77
CA LEU A 187 -2.29 -6.63 -8.43
C LEU A 187 -2.59 -5.55 -7.39
N HIS A 188 -2.08 -4.37 -7.59
CA HIS A 188 -2.40 -3.18 -6.81
C HIS A 188 -3.27 -2.24 -7.62
N ILE A 189 -4.30 -1.68 -7.01
CA ILE A 189 -5.17 -0.66 -7.62
C ILE A 189 -5.22 0.55 -6.67
N TYR A 190 -4.71 1.68 -7.15
CA TYR A 190 -4.75 2.96 -6.43
C TYR A 190 -5.55 3.99 -7.21
N GLU A 191 -6.11 4.97 -6.51
CA GLU A 191 -6.61 6.16 -7.17
C GLU A 191 -5.45 7.09 -7.52
N GLY A 192 -5.31 7.41 -8.81
CA GLY A 192 -4.11 8.03 -9.39
C GLY A 192 -3.87 9.49 -9.01
N LEU A 193 -4.88 10.22 -8.50
CA LEU A 193 -4.76 11.61 -8.07
C LEU A 193 -4.46 11.73 -6.58
N SER A 194 -5.17 10.96 -5.77
CA SER A 194 -5.06 10.99 -4.30
C SER A 194 -4.00 10.04 -3.75
N GLY A 195 -3.72 8.94 -4.46
CA GLY A 195 -2.90 7.83 -3.97
C GLY A 195 -3.61 6.93 -2.97
N ASN A 196 -4.92 7.11 -2.76
CA ASN A 196 -5.71 6.22 -1.93
C ASN A 196 -5.68 4.81 -2.50
N LEU A 197 -5.48 3.82 -1.64
CA LEU A 197 -5.57 2.42 -2.02
C LEU A 197 -7.03 2.05 -2.24
N ILE A 198 -7.33 1.39 -3.36
CA ILE A 198 -8.65 0.86 -3.66
C ILE A 198 -8.72 -0.60 -3.26
N THR A 199 -7.77 -1.41 -3.71
CA THR A 199 -7.65 -2.81 -3.29
C THR A 199 -6.31 -3.42 -3.72
N THR A 200 -5.98 -4.58 -3.15
CA THR A 200 -4.85 -5.41 -3.56
C THR A 200 -5.29 -6.86 -3.70
N ILE A 201 -4.87 -7.53 -4.76
CA ILE A 201 -5.28 -8.91 -5.03
C ILE A 201 -4.06 -9.75 -5.34
N LEU A 202 -3.82 -10.77 -4.52
CA LEU A 202 -2.77 -11.74 -4.77
C LEU A 202 -3.14 -12.59 -5.99
N LYS A 203 -2.18 -12.78 -6.88
CA LYS A 203 -2.31 -13.65 -8.05
C LYS A 203 -1.17 -14.66 -8.08
N PRO A 204 -1.40 -15.86 -8.66
CA PRO A 204 -0.31 -16.80 -8.93
C PRO A 204 0.81 -16.17 -9.77
N GLY A 205 2.04 -16.64 -9.62
CA GLY A 205 3.21 -16.12 -10.34
C GLY A 205 3.15 -16.24 -11.86
N ARG A 206 2.34 -17.14 -12.37
CA ARG A 206 2.08 -17.27 -13.80
C ARG A 206 1.00 -16.27 -14.20
N ARG A 207 1.22 -15.53 -15.28
CA ARG A 207 0.23 -14.60 -15.81
C ARG A 207 -1.11 -15.30 -16.02
N ASN A 208 -2.13 -14.82 -15.33
CA ASN A 208 -3.50 -15.18 -15.64
C ASN A 208 -3.90 -14.63 -17.01
N LYS A 209 -4.91 -15.21 -17.61
CA LYS A 209 -5.47 -14.66 -18.84
C LYS A 209 -5.91 -13.22 -18.60
N GLN A 210 -5.70 -12.34 -19.56
CA GLN A 210 -6.14 -10.93 -19.49
C GLN A 210 -7.62 -10.78 -19.13
N SER A 211 -8.44 -11.80 -19.41
CA SER A 211 -9.85 -11.87 -19.03
C SER A 211 -10.13 -11.78 -17.52
N ASP A 212 -9.22 -12.28 -16.67
CA ASP A 212 -9.46 -12.31 -15.23
C ASP A 212 -9.36 -10.90 -14.62
N VAL A 213 -8.38 -10.11 -15.08
CA VAL A 213 -8.23 -8.72 -14.66
C VAL A 213 -9.37 -7.85 -15.20
N ALA A 214 -9.79 -8.08 -16.44
CA ALA A 214 -10.94 -7.39 -17.02
C ALA A 214 -12.23 -7.64 -16.24
N SER A 215 -12.47 -8.90 -15.85
CA SER A 215 -13.64 -9.27 -15.03
C SER A 215 -13.64 -8.61 -13.66
N LEU A 216 -12.46 -8.51 -13.03
CA LEU A 216 -12.29 -7.81 -11.76
C LEU A 216 -12.59 -6.31 -11.90
N LEU A 217 -11.99 -5.65 -12.90
CA LEU A 217 -12.19 -4.22 -13.16
C LEU A 217 -13.66 -3.90 -13.45
N LYS A 218 -14.36 -4.75 -14.23
CA LYS A 218 -15.79 -4.60 -14.49
C LYS A 218 -16.61 -4.64 -13.20
N LYS A 219 -16.32 -5.57 -12.29
CA LYS A 219 -17.00 -5.66 -10.98
C LYS A 219 -16.71 -4.44 -10.10
N LEU A 220 -15.46 -4.04 -10.03
CA LEU A 220 -15.03 -2.88 -9.26
C LEU A 220 -15.69 -1.59 -9.78
N ILE A 221 -15.68 -1.37 -11.10
CA ILE A 221 -16.33 -0.21 -11.71
C ILE A 221 -17.87 -0.29 -11.53
N GLY A 222 -18.46 -1.48 -11.62
CA GLY A 222 -19.89 -1.67 -11.31
C GLY A 222 -20.23 -1.19 -9.91
N ARG A 223 -19.47 -1.58 -8.87
CA ARG A 223 -19.70 -1.12 -7.50
C ARG A 223 -19.52 0.41 -7.36
N LEU A 224 -18.49 0.98 -8.02
CA LEU A 224 -18.29 2.44 -8.04
C LEU A 224 -19.48 3.17 -8.69
N ARG A 225 -20.11 2.58 -9.72
CA ARG A 225 -21.28 3.14 -10.41
C ARG A 225 -22.53 3.15 -9.56
N GLU A 226 -22.69 2.21 -8.64
CA GLU A 226 -23.81 2.19 -7.70
C GLU A 226 -23.83 3.45 -6.83
N GLU A 227 -22.66 3.96 -6.43
CA GLU A 227 -22.54 5.17 -5.61
C GLU A 227 -22.30 6.45 -6.44
N TRP A 228 -21.51 6.34 -7.51
CA TRP A 228 -21.06 7.47 -8.34
C TRP A 228 -21.51 7.32 -9.78
N ALA A 229 -22.81 7.60 -10.02
CA ALA A 229 -23.42 7.43 -11.33
C ALA A 229 -22.82 8.31 -12.43
N ASN A 230 -22.30 9.51 -12.10
CA ASN A 230 -21.82 10.52 -13.06
C ASN A 230 -20.30 10.70 -13.10
N THR A 231 -19.54 10.02 -12.29
CA THR A 231 -18.09 10.10 -12.24
C THR A 231 -17.46 9.59 -13.54
N MET A 232 -16.53 10.35 -14.11
CA MET A 232 -15.65 9.83 -15.17
C MET A 232 -14.62 8.91 -14.58
N ILE A 233 -14.62 7.64 -14.98
CA ILE A 233 -13.68 6.61 -14.51
C ILE A 233 -12.68 6.33 -15.62
N ILE A 234 -11.38 6.51 -15.35
CA ILE A 234 -10.30 6.24 -16.29
C ILE A 234 -9.43 5.12 -15.73
N VAL A 235 -9.38 4.00 -16.42
CA VAL A 235 -8.46 2.90 -16.07
C VAL A 235 -7.12 3.16 -16.73
N ARG A 236 -6.05 3.18 -15.93
CA ARG A 236 -4.69 3.39 -16.37
C ARG A 236 -3.80 2.23 -15.95
N GLY A 237 -3.00 1.71 -16.89
CA GLY A 237 -2.13 0.57 -16.61
C GLY A 237 -1.04 0.43 -17.67
N ASP A 238 -0.18 -0.55 -17.49
CA ASP A 238 0.82 -0.90 -18.48
C ASP A 238 0.21 -1.66 -19.68
N GLY A 239 1.05 -2.20 -20.56
CA GLY A 239 0.58 -2.94 -21.74
C GLY A 239 -0.15 -4.25 -21.44
N HIS A 240 -0.11 -4.74 -20.19
CA HIS A 240 -0.84 -5.94 -19.78
C HIS A 240 -2.34 -5.69 -19.63
N PHE A 241 -2.73 -4.45 -19.38
CA PHE A 241 -4.13 -4.03 -19.22
C PHE A 241 -4.80 -3.68 -20.56
N ALA A 242 -4.05 -3.66 -21.68
CA ALA A 242 -4.58 -3.43 -23.02
C ALA A 242 -5.27 -4.69 -23.58
N SER A 243 -6.26 -5.25 -22.86
CA SER A 243 -7.00 -6.41 -23.35
C SER A 243 -8.13 -6.00 -24.30
N ALA A 244 -8.31 -6.74 -25.41
CA ALA A 244 -9.38 -6.48 -26.37
C ALA A 244 -10.77 -6.49 -25.73
N ASP A 245 -11.02 -7.46 -24.84
CA ASP A 245 -12.29 -7.59 -24.10
C ASP A 245 -12.57 -6.40 -23.18
N PHE A 246 -11.55 -5.92 -22.45
CA PHE A 246 -11.71 -4.76 -21.58
C PHE A 246 -11.92 -3.47 -22.36
N MET A 247 -11.13 -3.24 -23.42
CA MET A 247 -11.28 -2.07 -24.28
C MET A 247 -12.67 -2.02 -24.94
N GLN A 248 -13.14 -3.17 -25.47
CA GLN A 248 -14.48 -3.28 -26.07
C GLN A 248 -15.58 -2.99 -25.05
N TRP A 249 -15.42 -3.46 -23.81
CA TRP A 249 -16.37 -3.17 -22.73
C TRP A 249 -16.39 -1.69 -22.38
N CYS A 250 -15.21 -1.04 -22.22
CA CYS A 250 -15.12 0.41 -21.96
C CYS A 250 -15.82 1.24 -23.05
N ASP A 251 -15.75 0.81 -24.31
CA ASP A 251 -16.42 1.48 -25.43
C ASP A 251 -17.95 1.53 -25.31
N GLY A 252 -18.56 0.62 -24.57
CA GLY A 252 -19.98 0.55 -24.30
C GLY A 252 -20.41 1.10 -22.94
N GLU A 253 -19.45 1.36 -22.05
CA GLU A 253 -19.74 1.72 -20.67
C GLU A 253 -19.77 3.24 -20.47
N TYR A 254 -20.82 3.72 -19.78
CA TYR A 254 -21.03 5.16 -19.57
C TYR A 254 -19.88 5.79 -18.78
N LYS A 255 -19.31 6.89 -19.31
CA LYS A 255 -18.22 7.64 -18.68
C LYS A 255 -17.07 6.77 -18.16
N THR A 256 -16.74 5.68 -18.86
CA THR A 256 -15.61 4.83 -18.56
C THR A 256 -14.64 4.87 -19.72
N SER A 257 -13.38 5.10 -19.45
CA SER A 257 -12.32 5.22 -20.45
C SER A 257 -11.05 4.52 -19.97
N PHE A 258 -10.12 4.34 -20.89
CA PHE A 258 -8.83 3.74 -20.59
C PHE A 258 -7.66 4.48 -21.22
N ILE A 259 -6.48 4.35 -20.61
CA ILE A 259 -5.19 4.74 -21.17
C ILE A 259 -4.13 3.73 -20.73
N THR A 260 -3.65 2.91 -21.65
CA THR A 260 -2.73 1.82 -21.33
C THR A 260 -1.50 1.82 -22.24
N GLY A 261 -0.41 1.24 -21.76
CA GLY A 261 0.74 0.94 -22.60
C GLY A 261 0.36 0.01 -23.76
N LEU A 262 1.10 0.07 -24.85
CA LEU A 262 0.93 -0.84 -25.97
C LEU A 262 2.30 -1.30 -26.47
N SER A 263 2.49 -2.61 -26.56
CA SER A 263 3.72 -3.19 -27.09
C SER A 263 3.89 -2.86 -28.57
N GLY A 264 5.09 -2.40 -28.94
CA GLY A 264 5.42 -2.10 -30.33
C GLY A 264 5.38 -3.34 -31.23
N ASN A 265 4.97 -3.12 -32.49
CA ASN A 265 5.04 -4.15 -33.53
C ASN A 265 5.36 -3.50 -34.89
N SER A 266 5.63 -4.31 -35.91
CA SER A 266 6.03 -3.85 -37.25
C SER A 266 5.00 -2.92 -37.91
N LYS A 267 3.69 -3.14 -37.69
CA LYS A 267 2.62 -2.29 -38.24
C LYS A 267 2.62 -0.91 -37.55
N LEU A 268 2.76 -0.88 -36.21
CA LEU A 268 2.85 0.37 -35.45
C LEU A 268 4.08 1.18 -35.85
N HIS A 269 5.22 0.52 -36.02
CA HIS A 269 6.45 1.17 -36.50
C HIS A 269 6.28 1.77 -37.87
N LYS A 270 5.61 1.07 -38.81
CA LYS A 270 5.30 1.64 -40.16
C LYS A 270 4.42 2.88 -40.06
N LEU A 271 3.39 2.88 -39.21
CA LEU A 271 2.53 4.05 -38.99
C LEU A 271 3.27 5.24 -38.35
N ALA A 272 4.28 4.96 -37.54
CA ALA A 272 5.10 5.97 -36.88
C ALA A 272 6.33 6.41 -37.70
N ASP A 273 6.65 5.78 -38.83
CA ASP A 273 7.91 5.92 -39.59
C ASP A 273 8.26 7.38 -39.91
N VAL A 274 7.29 8.17 -40.37
CA VAL A 274 7.50 9.60 -40.67
C VAL A 274 7.96 10.37 -39.44
N THR A 275 7.34 10.11 -38.29
CA THR A 275 7.69 10.77 -37.01
C THR A 275 9.06 10.31 -36.53
N ILE A 276 9.38 9.03 -36.64
CA ILE A 276 10.68 8.47 -36.27
C ILE A 276 11.80 9.10 -37.10
N LYS A 277 11.68 9.04 -38.43
CA LYS A 277 12.67 9.61 -39.37
C LYS A 277 12.83 11.12 -39.20
N SER A 278 11.76 11.84 -38.87
CA SER A 278 11.82 13.27 -38.58
C SER A 278 12.65 13.56 -37.32
N ALA A 279 12.42 12.81 -36.23
CA ALA A 279 13.17 12.97 -34.98
C ALA A 279 14.65 12.60 -35.15
N GLU A 280 14.95 11.52 -35.89
CA GLU A 280 16.32 11.08 -36.14
C GLU A 280 17.10 12.09 -36.99
N ARG A 281 16.47 12.66 -38.03
CA ARG A 281 17.08 13.72 -38.86
C ARG A 281 17.42 14.95 -38.03
N GLU A 282 16.49 15.42 -37.20
CA GLU A 282 16.70 16.59 -36.34
C GLU A 282 17.81 16.34 -35.32
N PHE A 283 17.82 15.16 -34.69
CA PHE A 283 18.91 14.79 -33.79
C PHE A 283 20.26 14.75 -34.49
N LYS A 284 20.32 14.16 -35.71
CA LYS A 284 21.54 14.13 -36.51
C LYS A 284 22.04 15.52 -36.90
N GLN A 285 21.11 16.46 -37.13
CA GLN A 285 21.45 17.83 -37.53
C GLN A 285 21.94 18.67 -36.35
N TYR A 286 21.33 18.55 -35.18
CA TYR A 286 21.57 19.46 -34.05
C TYR A 286 22.26 18.83 -32.86
N SER A 287 22.45 17.52 -32.82
CA SER A 287 23.03 16.74 -31.70
C SER A 287 22.39 17.05 -30.36
N LYS A 288 21.09 17.36 -30.35
CA LYS A 288 20.29 17.62 -29.15
C LYS A 288 19.16 16.62 -29.02
N PRO A 289 18.87 16.16 -27.78
CA PRO A 289 17.76 15.23 -27.59
C PRO A 289 16.44 15.76 -28.17
N VAL A 290 15.78 14.92 -28.97
CA VAL A 290 14.53 15.26 -29.68
C VAL A 290 13.40 14.42 -29.13
N LYS A 291 12.25 15.04 -28.82
CA LYS A 291 11.00 14.36 -28.47
C LYS A 291 9.90 14.74 -29.45
N ARG A 292 9.20 13.73 -29.96
CA ARG A 292 8.08 13.89 -30.88
C ARG A 292 6.90 13.04 -30.41
N TYR A 293 5.70 13.59 -30.58
CA TYR A 293 4.44 12.90 -30.28
C TYR A 293 3.56 12.93 -31.53
N HIS A 294 3.00 11.76 -31.85
CA HIS A 294 2.05 11.64 -32.95
C HIS A 294 0.93 10.68 -32.55
N SER A 295 -0.23 10.80 -33.19
CA SER A 295 -1.33 9.86 -32.97
C SER A 295 -1.93 9.41 -34.28
N PHE A 296 -2.37 8.19 -34.32
CA PHE A 296 -3.02 7.56 -35.46
C PHE A 296 -4.03 6.51 -34.98
N TRP A 297 -4.94 6.13 -35.87
CA TRP A 297 -5.87 5.04 -35.61
C TRP A 297 -5.22 3.73 -36.00
N TYR A 298 -5.33 2.75 -35.09
CA TYR A 298 -4.80 1.41 -35.30
C TYR A 298 -5.79 0.36 -34.81
N GLN A 299 -5.90 -0.73 -35.53
CA GLN A 299 -6.69 -1.90 -35.14
C GLN A 299 -5.83 -3.15 -35.18
N ALA A 300 -5.69 -3.81 -34.01
CA ALA A 300 -5.13 -5.15 -33.94
C ALA A 300 -6.17 -6.18 -34.39
N GLY A 301 -5.73 -7.37 -34.82
CA GLY A 301 -6.65 -8.40 -35.31
C GLY A 301 -7.68 -8.89 -34.29
N SER A 302 -7.39 -8.73 -32.99
CA SER A 302 -8.31 -9.09 -31.89
C SER A 302 -9.22 -7.95 -31.43
N TRP A 303 -9.06 -6.71 -31.95
CA TRP A 303 -9.86 -5.57 -31.53
C TRP A 303 -11.12 -5.41 -32.35
N ALA A 304 -12.24 -5.14 -31.69
CA ALA A 304 -13.53 -4.97 -32.37
C ALA A 304 -13.57 -3.75 -33.30
N LYS A 305 -12.83 -2.67 -32.95
CA LYS A 305 -12.76 -1.45 -33.72
C LYS A 305 -11.37 -0.79 -33.64
N PRO A 306 -11.03 0.15 -34.53
CA PRO A 306 -9.83 0.95 -34.40
C PRO A 306 -9.83 1.76 -33.10
N GLN A 307 -8.67 1.87 -32.46
CA GLN A 307 -8.46 2.70 -31.26
C GLN A 307 -7.39 3.76 -31.56
N LYS A 308 -7.44 4.87 -30.83
CA LYS A 308 -6.41 5.92 -30.94
C LYS A 308 -5.12 5.41 -30.29
N VAL A 309 -4.06 5.35 -31.07
CA VAL A 309 -2.70 5.06 -30.58
C VAL A 309 -1.88 6.34 -30.59
N VAL A 310 -1.19 6.60 -29.49
CA VAL A 310 -0.21 7.68 -29.37
C VAL A 310 1.18 7.07 -29.37
N VAL A 311 2.07 7.60 -30.21
CA VAL A 311 3.50 7.26 -30.20
C VAL A 311 4.30 8.41 -29.61
N LYS A 312 5.21 8.08 -28.69
CA LYS A 312 6.33 8.93 -28.27
C LYS A 312 7.58 8.43 -28.95
N VAL A 313 8.26 9.30 -29.68
CA VAL A 313 9.59 9.07 -30.24
C VAL A 313 10.57 9.96 -29.52
N GLU A 314 11.57 9.40 -28.90
CA GLU A 314 12.66 10.11 -28.23
C GLU A 314 13.98 9.62 -28.81
N VAL A 315 14.79 10.56 -29.34
CA VAL A 315 16.11 10.28 -29.91
C VAL A 315 17.15 11.06 -29.14
N SER A 316 18.18 10.37 -28.67
CA SER A 316 19.28 10.94 -27.90
C SER A 316 20.58 10.19 -28.23
N ASP A 317 21.69 10.55 -27.58
CA ASP A 317 22.96 9.84 -27.67
C ASP A 317 22.85 8.36 -27.28
N MET A 318 21.82 8.00 -26.49
CA MET A 318 21.51 6.60 -26.10
C MET A 318 20.73 5.83 -27.17
N GLY A 319 20.44 6.46 -28.32
CA GLY A 319 19.64 5.90 -29.41
C GLY A 319 18.20 6.32 -29.43
N SER A 320 17.37 5.61 -30.20
CA SER A 320 15.94 5.89 -30.38
C SER A 320 15.09 5.06 -29.42
N ASN A 321 14.25 5.74 -28.61
CA ASN A 321 13.30 5.12 -27.69
C ASN A 321 11.87 5.43 -28.17
N ILE A 322 11.17 4.38 -28.66
CA ILE A 322 9.85 4.49 -29.26
C ILE A 322 8.86 3.75 -28.36
N ARG A 323 7.85 4.45 -27.86
CA ARG A 323 6.82 3.89 -26.98
C ARG A 323 5.43 4.21 -27.49
N TYR A 324 4.53 3.29 -27.31
CA TYR A 324 3.14 3.41 -27.72
C TYR A 324 2.21 3.31 -26.52
N ILE A 325 1.12 4.06 -26.56
CA ILE A 325 -0.04 3.90 -25.68
C ILE A 325 -1.30 3.82 -26.52
N VAL A 326 -2.32 3.16 -26.00
CA VAL A 326 -3.64 3.07 -26.60
C VAL A 326 -4.70 3.65 -25.66
N THR A 327 -5.70 4.34 -26.22
CA THR A 327 -6.74 5.02 -25.46
C THR A 327 -7.97 5.29 -26.31
N ASP A 328 -9.13 5.42 -25.69
CA ASP A 328 -10.38 5.93 -26.26
C ASP A 328 -10.60 7.43 -26.02
N LEU A 329 -9.71 8.10 -25.29
CA LEU A 329 -9.76 9.54 -25.00
C LEU A 329 -9.36 10.36 -26.25
N VAL A 330 -10.27 10.49 -27.22
CA VAL A 330 -9.98 11.03 -28.55
C VAL A 330 -9.83 12.55 -28.59
N HIS A 331 -10.48 13.28 -27.69
CA HIS A 331 -10.54 14.75 -27.72
C HIS A 331 -9.33 15.45 -27.07
N PHE A 332 -8.45 14.71 -26.43
CA PHE A 332 -7.29 15.27 -25.75
C PHE A 332 -6.10 15.41 -26.71
N ARG A 333 -5.26 16.43 -26.45
CA ARG A 333 -4.02 16.65 -27.20
C ARG A 333 -3.07 15.48 -27.01
N THR A 334 -2.45 15.01 -28.08
CA THR A 334 -1.57 13.84 -28.11
C THR A 334 -0.45 13.88 -27.07
N ARG A 335 0.22 15.04 -26.95
CA ARG A 335 1.29 15.23 -25.95
C ARG A 335 0.76 15.16 -24.53
N ASP A 336 -0.37 15.81 -24.23
CA ASP A 336 -0.95 15.80 -22.88
C ASP A 336 -1.43 14.41 -22.47
N LEU A 337 -2.02 13.63 -23.40
CA LEU A 337 -2.37 12.25 -23.18
C LEU A 337 -1.16 11.42 -22.74
N TYR A 338 -0.02 11.61 -23.40
CA TYR A 338 1.18 10.86 -23.08
C TYR A 338 1.84 11.37 -21.79
N GLU A 339 2.17 12.67 -21.71
CA GLU A 339 2.95 13.25 -20.61
C GLU A 339 2.15 13.37 -19.32
N LYS A 340 0.91 13.90 -19.38
CA LYS A 340 0.07 14.15 -18.19
C LYS A 340 -0.89 13.00 -17.90
N GLY A 341 -1.42 12.36 -18.93
CA GLY A 341 -2.31 11.21 -18.77
C GLY A 341 -1.51 9.95 -18.37
N TYR A 342 -0.73 9.42 -19.31
CA TYR A 342 -0.05 8.13 -19.12
C TYR A 342 1.16 8.18 -18.18
N CYS A 343 2.07 9.16 -18.37
CA CYS A 343 3.31 9.21 -17.57
C CYS A 343 3.05 9.51 -16.07
N ALA A 344 1.91 10.14 -15.74
CA ALA A 344 1.53 10.34 -14.34
C ALA A 344 1.31 9.02 -13.57
N ARG A 345 1.20 7.87 -14.27
CA ARG A 345 1.25 6.53 -13.67
C ARG A 345 2.54 6.28 -12.86
N GLY A 346 3.63 6.98 -13.17
CA GLY A 346 4.87 6.87 -12.40
C GLY A 346 4.70 7.13 -10.90
N ALA A 347 3.68 7.88 -10.49
CA ALA A 347 3.35 8.06 -9.09
C ALA A 347 2.93 6.75 -8.40
N MET A 348 2.29 5.83 -9.15
CA MET A 348 1.90 4.51 -8.62
C MET A 348 3.12 3.65 -8.26
N GLU A 349 4.21 3.73 -9.01
CA GLU A 349 5.44 3.00 -8.70
C GLU A 349 5.99 3.40 -7.32
N LEU A 350 5.85 4.68 -6.94
CA LEU A 350 6.18 5.14 -5.59
C LEU A 350 5.22 4.54 -4.54
N ARG A 351 3.92 4.44 -4.83
CA ARG A 351 2.93 3.83 -3.92
C ARG A 351 3.20 2.34 -3.71
N ILE A 352 3.49 1.61 -4.79
CA ILE A 352 3.91 0.20 -4.70
C ILE A 352 5.22 0.08 -3.89
N LYS A 353 6.16 0.99 -4.09
CA LYS A 353 7.40 1.03 -3.30
C LYS A 353 7.13 1.24 -1.80
N GLU A 354 6.24 2.16 -1.44
CA GLU A 354 5.80 2.36 -0.06
C GLU A 354 5.23 1.06 0.54
N HIS A 355 4.32 0.45 -0.19
CA HIS A 355 3.63 -0.76 0.23
C HIS A 355 4.58 -1.99 0.29
N LYS A 356 5.40 -2.19 -0.75
CA LYS A 356 6.29 -3.34 -0.87
C LYS A 356 7.53 -3.21 0.00
N LEU A 357 8.28 -2.10 -0.10
CA LEU A 357 9.59 -1.99 0.54
C LEU A 357 9.53 -1.49 1.98
N TYR A 358 8.62 -0.57 2.29
CA TYR A 358 8.58 0.01 3.64
C TYR A 358 7.60 -0.67 4.56
N LEU A 359 6.49 -1.21 4.03
CA LEU A 359 5.57 -2.05 4.78
C LEU A 359 5.83 -3.54 4.59
N LYS A 360 6.77 -3.93 3.72
CA LYS A 360 7.16 -5.34 3.52
C LYS A 360 6.01 -6.26 3.06
N SER A 361 5.13 -5.76 2.21
CA SER A 361 4.01 -6.56 1.68
C SER A 361 4.44 -7.70 0.75
N ASP A 362 5.71 -7.72 0.36
CA ASP A 362 6.33 -8.82 -0.39
C ASP A 362 6.68 -10.04 0.49
N ARG A 363 6.54 -9.93 1.81
CA ARG A 363 6.77 -11.04 2.76
C ARG A 363 5.60 -12.03 2.75
N SER A 364 5.48 -12.83 1.68
CA SER A 364 4.47 -13.88 1.52
C SER A 364 5.00 -15.19 2.11
N SER A 365 5.01 -15.32 3.44
CA SER A 365 5.67 -16.45 4.13
C SER A 365 4.75 -17.60 4.53
N CYS A 366 3.44 -17.49 4.32
CA CYS A 366 2.49 -18.56 4.58
C CYS A 366 2.52 -19.63 3.49
N ASN A 367 2.21 -20.89 3.84
CA ASN A 367 2.08 -21.97 2.86
C ASN A 367 0.80 -21.81 2.02
N SER A 368 -0.31 -21.47 2.66
CA SER A 368 -1.62 -21.27 2.00
C SER A 368 -1.66 -19.97 1.19
N PHE A 369 -2.20 -20.04 -0.02
CA PHE A 369 -2.44 -18.86 -0.87
C PHE A 369 -3.43 -17.87 -0.24
N LYS A 370 -4.48 -18.38 0.42
CA LYS A 370 -5.47 -17.54 1.13
C LYS A 370 -4.84 -16.79 2.29
N ALA A 371 -4.00 -17.45 3.08
CA ALA A 371 -3.28 -16.81 4.16
C ALA A 371 -2.34 -15.69 3.66
N ASN A 372 -1.67 -15.89 2.52
CA ASN A 372 -0.85 -14.83 1.90
C ASN A 372 -1.69 -13.68 1.35
N GLN A 373 -2.90 -13.94 0.81
CA GLN A 373 -3.84 -12.87 0.46
C GLN A 373 -4.29 -12.09 1.70
N PHE A 374 -4.58 -12.77 2.80
CA PHE A 374 -4.94 -12.11 4.06
C PHE A 374 -3.80 -11.24 4.59
N ARG A 375 -2.55 -11.75 4.58
CA ARG A 375 -1.37 -10.95 4.94
C ARG A 375 -1.24 -9.71 4.06
N LEU A 376 -1.44 -9.84 2.75
CA LEU A 376 -1.43 -8.70 1.84
C LEU A 376 -2.47 -7.64 2.25
N PHE A 377 -3.64 -8.05 2.72
CA PHE A 377 -4.64 -7.12 3.25
C PHE A 377 -4.21 -6.45 4.57
N LEU A 378 -3.52 -7.16 5.46
CA LEU A 378 -2.97 -6.54 6.68
C LEU A 378 -1.97 -5.42 6.34
N HIS A 379 -1.08 -5.66 5.38
CA HIS A 379 -0.16 -4.63 4.88
C HIS A 379 -0.91 -3.48 4.16
N SER A 380 -1.99 -3.80 3.47
CA SER A 380 -2.86 -2.81 2.81
C SER A 380 -3.58 -1.91 3.83
N MET A 381 -4.05 -2.46 4.95
CA MET A 381 -4.62 -1.68 6.05
C MET A 381 -3.58 -0.73 6.64
N ALA A 382 -2.37 -1.21 6.90
CA ALA A 382 -1.27 -0.38 7.39
C ALA A 382 -0.92 0.75 6.39
N TYR A 383 -0.97 0.45 5.07
CA TYR A 383 -0.83 1.47 4.03
C TYR A 383 -1.91 2.55 4.14
N VAL A 384 -3.18 2.15 4.25
CA VAL A 384 -4.30 3.10 4.34
C VAL A 384 -4.15 4.01 5.55
N LEU A 385 -3.81 3.46 6.72
CA LEU A 385 -3.62 4.25 7.95
C LEU A 385 -2.47 5.26 7.81
N LEU A 386 -1.30 4.83 7.34
CA LEU A 386 -0.14 5.73 7.17
C LEU A 386 -0.37 6.76 6.07
N HIS A 387 -1.02 6.37 4.96
CA HIS A 387 -1.35 7.29 3.88
C HIS A 387 -2.36 8.36 4.34
N THR A 388 -3.36 7.97 5.12
CA THR A 388 -4.33 8.92 5.70
C THR A 388 -3.64 9.84 6.70
N LEU A 389 -2.79 9.33 7.59
CA LEU A 389 -1.99 10.18 8.49
C LEU A 389 -1.18 11.22 7.69
N GLN A 390 -0.50 10.77 6.63
CA GLN A 390 0.31 11.66 5.79
C GLN A 390 -0.52 12.71 5.08
N LYS A 391 -1.64 12.31 4.49
CA LYS A 391 -2.48 13.15 3.65
C LYS A 391 -3.28 14.19 4.48
N GLU A 392 -3.78 13.79 5.62
CA GLU A 392 -4.66 14.62 6.44
C GLU A 392 -3.89 15.36 7.54
N ALA A 393 -3.15 14.64 8.39
CA ALA A 393 -2.53 15.22 9.56
C ALA A 393 -1.14 15.82 9.30
N LEU A 394 -0.36 15.26 8.39
CA LEU A 394 0.99 15.75 8.06
C LEU A 394 0.98 16.73 6.87
N ARG A 395 -0.19 17.05 6.33
CA ARG A 395 -0.35 18.02 5.25
C ARG A 395 0.20 19.39 5.66
N GLY A 396 0.99 20.02 4.78
CA GLY A 396 1.60 21.32 5.05
C GLY A 396 2.83 21.28 5.95
N THR A 397 3.26 20.11 6.41
CA THR A 397 4.51 19.90 7.12
C THR A 397 5.60 19.37 6.20
N GLU A 398 6.83 19.32 6.69
CA GLU A 398 7.97 18.68 5.98
C GLU A 398 7.75 17.17 5.70
N PHE A 399 6.80 16.54 6.39
CA PHE A 399 6.46 15.12 6.22
C PHE A 399 5.34 14.87 5.21
N ALA A 400 4.74 15.90 4.62
CA ALA A 400 3.65 15.76 3.64
C ALA A 400 4.01 14.87 2.43
N ASN A 401 5.28 14.86 2.04
CA ASN A 401 5.80 14.04 0.94
C ASN A 401 6.92 13.07 1.42
N ALA A 402 7.02 12.83 2.72
CA ALA A 402 8.01 11.91 3.28
C ALA A 402 7.66 10.46 2.93
N THR A 403 8.66 9.59 2.83
CA THR A 403 8.42 8.16 2.70
C THR A 403 7.86 7.58 4.00
N PHE A 404 7.12 6.47 3.92
CA PHE A 404 6.64 5.78 5.12
C PHE A 404 7.79 5.38 6.04
N LYS A 405 8.95 5.02 5.49
CA LYS A 405 10.15 4.77 6.32
C LYS A 405 10.58 6.00 7.11
N THR A 406 10.48 7.17 6.52
CA THR A 406 10.76 8.44 7.23
C THR A 406 9.73 8.71 8.31
N ILE A 407 8.44 8.50 8.02
CA ILE A 407 7.35 8.65 9.00
C ILE A 407 7.54 7.66 10.14
N GLN A 408 7.82 6.39 9.85
CA GLN A 408 8.15 5.38 10.86
C GLN A 408 9.28 5.85 11.79
N ASN A 409 10.41 6.25 11.22
CA ASN A 409 11.60 6.58 11.99
C ASN A 409 11.52 7.91 12.74
N LYS A 410 10.73 8.89 12.25
CA LYS A 410 10.71 10.26 12.79
C LYS A 410 9.46 10.61 13.57
N ILE A 411 8.35 9.93 13.27
CA ILE A 411 7.05 10.19 13.92
C ILE A 411 6.66 8.99 14.80
N ILE A 412 6.60 7.78 14.21
CA ILE A 412 6.12 6.59 14.93
C ILE A 412 7.10 6.18 16.03
N LYS A 413 8.40 6.10 15.71
CA LYS A 413 9.47 5.75 16.66
C LYS A 413 9.79 6.92 17.60
N THR A 414 8.81 7.30 18.40
CA THR A 414 8.96 8.32 19.46
C THR A 414 8.81 7.62 20.80
N ALA A 415 9.80 7.75 21.69
CA ALA A 415 9.72 7.17 23.03
C ALA A 415 8.52 7.74 23.80
N ALA A 416 7.79 6.88 24.49
CA ALA A 416 6.66 7.26 25.30
C ALA A 416 6.74 6.60 26.69
N TRP A 417 6.69 7.41 27.72
CA TRP A 417 6.49 6.94 29.07
C TRP A 417 5.00 6.92 29.36
N VAL A 418 4.48 5.76 29.77
CA VAL A 418 3.05 5.54 29.99
C VAL A 418 2.80 5.16 31.42
N LYS A 419 1.85 5.82 32.10
CA LYS A 419 1.43 5.51 33.45
C LYS A 419 -0.08 5.40 33.54
N GLU A 420 -0.54 4.26 33.99
CA GLU A 420 -1.94 4.01 34.30
C GLU A 420 -2.26 4.53 35.70
N LEU A 421 -3.22 5.44 35.82
CA LEU A 421 -3.74 6.00 37.04
C LEU A 421 -5.20 5.56 37.21
N LYS A 422 -5.74 5.63 38.43
CA LYS A 422 -7.13 5.21 38.69
C LYS A 422 -8.18 5.86 37.79
N THR A 423 -7.97 7.10 37.34
CA THR A 423 -8.97 7.88 36.59
C THR A 423 -8.51 8.25 35.18
N LYS A 424 -7.25 8.04 34.84
CA LYS A 424 -6.70 8.42 33.53
C LYS A 424 -5.42 7.67 33.22
N ILE A 425 -5.08 7.58 31.96
CA ILE A 425 -3.77 7.16 31.48
C ILE A 425 -2.96 8.42 31.18
N LYS A 426 -1.76 8.53 31.74
CA LYS A 426 -0.83 9.62 31.48
C LYS A 426 0.23 9.15 30.52
N ILE A 427 0.47 9.92 29.46
CA ILE A 427 1.47 9.63 28.43
C ILE A 427 2.40 10.84 28.34
N GLU A 428 3.68 10.64 28.48
CA GLU A 428 4.69 11.68 28.37
C GLU A 428 5.69 11.34 27.26
N LEU A 429 5.85 12.25 26.31
CA LEU A 429 6.84 12.18 25.25
C LEU A 429 8.06 13.03 25.63
N PRO A 430 9.28 12.72 25.12
CA PRO A 430 10.49 13.45 25.43
C PRO A 430 10.36 14.94 25.09
N ARG A 431 10.79 15.82 25.98
CA ARG A 431 10.83 17.27 25.72
C ARG A 431 11.70 17.65 24.53
N CYS A 432 12.75 16.85 24.28
CA CYS A 432 13.69 17.01 23.18
C CYS A 432 13.22 16.36 21.86
N CYS A 433 11.97 15.87 21.78
CA CYS A 433 11.45 15.27 20.55
C CYS A 433 11.52 16.29 19.39
N PRO A 434 12.26 16.01 18.31
CA PRO A 434 12.43 16.95 17.20
C PRO A 434 11.12 17.29 16.50
N THR A 435 10.17 16.34 16.48
CA THR A 435 8.85 16.46 15.83
C THR A 435 7.73 16.89 16.76
N LYS A 436 8.07 17.39 17.98
CA LYS A 436 7.10 17.76 19.01
C LYS A 436 5.97 18.66 18.49
N THR A 437 6.31 19.76 17.82
CA THR A 437 5.31 20.71 17.30
C THR A 437 4.37 20.05 16.28
N ILE A 438 4.93 19.23 15.39
CA ILE A 438 4.15 18.53 14.37
C ILE A 438 3.18 17.54 15.01
N GLN A 439 3.66 16.71 15.94
CA GLN A 439 2.81 15.76 16.65
C GLN A 439 1.72 16.45 17.49
N SER A 440 2.04 17.57 18.14
CA SER A 440 1.04 18.36 18.88
C SER A 440 -0.05 18.90 17.95
N ASN A 441 0.33 19.48 16.80
CA ASN A 441 -0.63 19.98 15.82
C ASN A 441 -1.53 18.87 15.27
N CYS A 442 -0.98 17.67 15.02
CA CYS A 442 -1.77 16.51 14.59
C CYS A 442 -2.82 16.13 15.65
N LEU A 443 -2.43 16.08 16.94
CA LEU A 443 -3.35 15.75 18.03
C LEU A 443 -4.43 16.81 18.22
N GLU A 444 -4.10 18.09 18.09
CA GLU A 444 -5.08 19.19 18.12
C GLU A 444 -6.08 19.06 16.96
N MET A 445 -5.61 18.81 15.75
CA MET A 445 -6.47 18.59 14.60
C MET A 445 -7.45 17.43 14.82
N PHE A 446 -6.97 16.27 15.29
CA PHE A 446 -7.83 15.13 15.59
C PHE A 446 -8.83 15.41 16.72
N SER A 447 -8.48 16.24 17.72
CA SER A 447 -9.40 16.61 18.78
C SER A 447 -10.56 17.48 18.27
N ILE A 448 -10.31 18.35 17.29
CA ILE A 448 -11.34 19.19 16.66
C ILE A 448 -12.29 18.33 15.81
N MET A 449 -11.79 17.32 15.12
CA MET A 449 -12.60 16.43 14.27
C MET A 449 -13.51 15.47 15.06
N ARG A 450 -13.32 15.35 16.40
CA ARG A 450 -14.19 14.54 17.28
C ARG A 450 -15.46 15.26 17.74
N ILE A 451 -15.59 16.55 17.45
CA ILE A 451 -16.76 17.38 17.77
C ILE A 451 -17.70 17.47 16.59
#